data_4902dede1bdd6efdba60176eb109b20f
#
_entry.id   4902dede1bdd6efdba60176eb109b20f
#
_cell.length_a   1.000
_cell.length_b   1.000
_cell.length_c   1.000
_cell.angle_alpha   90.00
_cell.angle_beta   90.00
_cell.angle_gamma   90.00
#
_symmetry.space_group_name_H-M   'P 1'
#
loop_
_entity.id
_entity.type
_entity.pdbx_description
1 polymer ?
#
loop_
_entity_poly.entity_id
_entity_poly.type
_entity_poly.pdbx_seq_one_letter_code
_entity_poly.pdbx_strand_id
1 'polypeptide(L)'
;MPFKFLTTLCLMLLSSVVIAQDDDLLKSSTIPLHLYTKSNAVIRYDNVAIEVKAYNKFLYKRKRIVTVFNEEGIRYQGTVESYDEHIKIKSLEARVFDKNGKEIKKFKERDFEDVSAVSGGTLYSDNRVKYLDYTPISYPYTVLYEVEVEYNSTAFFPSWRPIEGFYASTQNSEYNVTNNSGVELKTKAVNFEDFDIETLGDLHYKAKNLMAIKPEAYSPAFATFAPVLRVALTEFEMEGVRGINNNWEDFGKWMYDKLLTGTESLPEEIKIEIKDLTKDATTAVEKAKIVYNYMQEKTRYISVQVGIGGWKPMLAEDVERLGYADCKGLSNYTKALLKEVGVEAHYAVIYGGKNLTSVDKDFSATEGNHVVLCVPNEDQDIWLECTSQTNPFGFIASFTDDRDALLITPEGGKIVHTTTYGEEDNLQRTKANVTLSATGEINGDVTIKTYGYQYALHEGVQNQPLRDQELYFKEYWSHINNLSVKNIEFINDKENIVFTEKVDVSSSNFATKSGKRLLFQPNAFNRVEGIPTRYENRTLDFQIERGYKDVDEFVIKIDAGLKVEAMPKPFEISNKFGVYKFSIEKRSDHELVYKRTQILNKGYYPKEDYNDFRAFMSAIVKHDKTKVVLTSN
;
A
#
# COMPACT_ATOMS: atom_id res chain seq x y z
N MET A 1 29.27 46.61 -40.89
CA MET A 1 28.68 45.29 -41.28
C MET A 1 29.36 44.07 -40.65
N PRO A 2 30.32 44.09 -39.71
CA PRO A 2 30.88 42.87 -39.14
C PRO A 2 30.11 42.34 -37.88
N PHE A 3 29.31 43.19 -37.20
CA PHE A 3 28.65 42.77 -35.93
C PHE A 3 27.46 41.81 -36.10
N LYS A 4 26.75 41.86 -37.20
CA LYS A 4 25.60 40.92 -37.50
C LYS A 4 26.05 39.51 -37.86
N PHE A 5 27.25 39.35 -38.39
CA PHE A 5 27.80 38.05 -38.80
C PHE A 5 28.29 37.24 -37.58
N LEU A 6 28.81 37.92 -36.55
CA LEU A 6 29.32 37.29 -35.33
C LEU A 6 28.18 36.77 -34.44
N THR A 7 27.07 37.53 -34.35
CA THR A 7 25.87 37.07 -33.57
C THR A 7 25.16 35.91 -34.22
N THR A 8 25.10 35.84 -35.55
CA THR A 8 24.50 34.70 -36.26
C THR A 8 25.36 33.45 -36.17
N LEU A 9 26.69 33.59 -36.17
CA LEU A 9 27.64 32.49 -36.00
C LEU A 9 27.62 31.91 -34.56
N CYS A 10 27.52 32.78 -33.53
CA CYS A 10 27.33 32.33 -32.13
C CYS A 10 25.99 31.64 -31.88
N LEU A 11 24.91 32.11 -32.51
CA LEU A 11 23.61 31.44 -32.43
C LEU A 11 23.59 30.06 -33.14
N MET A 12 24.28 29.93 -34.30
CA MET A 12 24.43 28.63 -34.97
C MET A 12 25.35 27.66 -34.21
N LEU A 13 26.38 28.16 -33.53
CA LEU A 13 27.26 27.34 -32.68
C LEU A 13 26.53 26.87 -31.43
N LEU A 14 25.71 27.72 -30.80
CA LEU A 14 24.88 27.31 -29.65
C LEU A 14 23.81 26.27 -30.04
N SER A 15 23.17 26.45 -31.20
CA SER A 15 22.20 25.45 -31.70
C SER A 15 22.83 24.09 -32.07
N SER A 16 24.06 24.10 -32.60
CA SER A 16 24.78 22.88 -32.94
C SER A 16 25.29 22.11 -31.72
N VAL A 17 25.60 22.78 -30.62
CA VAL A 17 26.02 22.15 -29.35
C VAL A 17 24.83 21.46 -28.68
N VAL A 18 23.64 22.07 -28.70
CA VAL A 18 22.42 21.46 -28.13
C VAL A 18 21.98 20.21 -28.93
N ILE A 19 22.06 20.26 -30.26
CA ILE A 19 21.71 19.10 -31.12
C ILE A 19 22.71 17.94 -30.91
N ALA A 20 24.01 18.22 -30.77
CA ALA A 20 25.02 17.19 -30.53
C ALA A 20 24.89 16.50 -29.18
N GLN A 21 24.40 17.22 -28.17
CA GLN A 21 24.20 16.65 -26.81
C GLN A 21 22.99 15.68 -26.77
N ASP A 22 21.93 15.96 -27.49
CA ASP A 22 20.77 15.06 -27.59
C ASP A 22 21.16 13.76 -28.33
N ASP A 23 21.93 13.82 -29.42
CA ASP A 23 22.34 12.64 -30.19
C ASP A 23 23.13 11.62 -29.37
N ASP A 24 23.93 12.04 -28.41
CA ASP A 24 24.67 11.14 -27.51
C ASP A 24 23.74 10.50 -26.47
N LEU A 25 22.70 11.18 -26.01
CA LEU A 25 21.74 10.61 -25.06
C LEU A 25 20.85 9.52 -25.69
N LEU A 26 20.76 9.48 -27.02
CA LEU A 26 19.99 8.47 -27.74
C LEU A 26 20.75 7.15 -27.96
N LYS A 27 22.08 7.13 -27.75
CA LYS A 27 22.94 5.94 -27.91
C LYS A 27 23.11 5.22 -26.56
N SER A 28 22.88 3.93 -26.52
CA SER A 28 23.08 3.15 -25.29
C SER A 28 24.55 3.00 -24.88
N SER A 29 25.48 3.10 -25.84
CA SER A 29 26.92 2.99 -25.62
C SER A 29 27.54 4.18 -24.84
N THR A 30 26.84 5.30 -24.75
CA THR A 30 27.27 6.49 -24.01
C THR A 30 26.79 6.52 -22.56
N ILE A 31 26.09 5.48 -22.10
CA ILE A 31 25.61 5.37 -20.72
C ILE A 31 26.82 5.09 -19.80
N PRO A 32 27.04 5.91 -18.77
CA PRO A 32 28.06 5.65 -17.76
C PRO A 32 27.84 4.28 -17.09
N LEU A 33 28.91 3.50 -16.92
CA LEU A 33 28.85 2.13 -16.41
C LEU A 33 28.15 2.03 -15.03
N HIS A 34 28.35 3.01 -14.15
CA HIS A 34 27.74 3.04 -12.83
C HIS A 34 26.21 3.18 -12.88
N LEU A 35 25.66 3.84 -13.92
CA LEU A 35 24.23 3.97 -14.13
C LEU A 35 23.60 2.73 -14.81
N TYR A 36 24.40 2.02 -15.60
CA TYR A 36 23.99 0.76 -16.23
C TYR A 36 23.86 -0.37 -15.22
N THR A 37 24.78 -0.40 -14.24
CA THR A 37 24.84 -1.48 -13.25
C THR A 37 23.58 -1.54 -12.41
N LYS A 38 22.95 -2.71 -12.31
CA LYS A 38 21.71 -2.98 -11.56
C LYS A 38 20.45 -2.25 -12.10
N SER A 39 20.50 -1.71 -13.32
CA SER A 39 19.35 -1.00 -13.90
C SER A 39 18.60 -1.85 -14.92
N ASN A 40 17.28 -1.77 -14.90
CA ASN A 40 16.39 -2.24 -15.97
C ASN A 40 16.13 -1.13 -17.00
N ALA A 41 16.27 0.13 -16.56
CA ALA A 41 16.21 1.33 -17.40
C ALA A 41 17.08 2.46 -16.84
N VAL A 42 17.56 3.35 -17.72
CA VAL A 42 18.23 4.59 -17.36
C VAL A 42 17.44 5.78 -17.90
N ILE A 43 17.01 6.64 -17.00
CA ILE A 43 16.49 7.97 -17.34
C ILE A 43 17.70 8.83 -17.72
N ARG A 44 17.94 8.97 -19.04
CA ARG A 44 19.08 9.72 -19.58
C ARG A 44 18.92 11.22 -19.38
N TYR A 45 17.68 11.67 -19.56
CA TYR A 45 17.28 13.06 -19.41
C TYR A 45 15.81 13.13 -19.06
N ASP A 46 15.45 13.94 -18.07
CA ASP A 46 14.07 14.22 -17.70
C ASP A 46 13.98 15.69 -17.27
N ASN A 47 13.42 16.52 -18.12
CA ASN A 47 13.23 17.93 -17.85
C ASN A 47 11.75 18.24 -17.75
N VAL A 48 11.34 18.74 -16.59
CA VAL A 48 10.00 19.23 -16.30
C VAL A 48 10.06 20.74 -16.15
N ALA A 49 9.32 21.45 -16.98
CA ALA A 49 9.16 22.91 -16.91
C ALA A 49 7.68 23.26 -16.74
N ILE A 50 7.37 23.99 -15.67
CA ILE A 50 6.00 24.39 -15.33
C ILE A 50 5.92 25.91 -15.33
N GLU A 51 4.93 26.46 -16.02
CA GLU A 51 4.59 27.89 -15.99
C GLU A 51 3.24 28.08 -15.29
N VAL A 52 3.24 28.61 -14.06
CA VAL A 52 2.02 28.95 -13.34
C VAL A 52 1.53 30.31 -13.81
N LYS A 53 0.36 30.35 -14.43
CA LYS A 53 -0.22 31.55 -15.06
C LYS A 53 -1.25 32.24 -14.16
N ALA A 54 -1.98 31.46 -13.37
CA ALA A 54 -3.01 31.93 -12.43
C ALA A 54 -3.25 30.85 -11.36
N TYR A 55 -4.01 31.18 -10.30
CA TYR A 55 -4.39 30.20 -9.26
C TYR A 55 -5.09 28.95 -9.83
N ASN A 56 -5.71 29.07 -11.00
CA ASN A 56 -6.46 28.02 -11.67
C ASN A 56 -5.82 27.55 -12.99
N LYS A 57 -4.56 27.92 -13.26
CA LYS A 57 -3.98 27.58 -14.55
C LYS A 57 -2.46 27.44 -14.51
N PHE A 58 -1.96 26.32 -15.01
CA PHE A 58 -0.54 26.17 -15.34
C PHE A 58 -0.34 25.39 -16.64
N LEU A 59 0.83 25.61 -17.26
CA LEU A 59 1.31 24.88 -18.42
C LEU A 59 2.46 23.97 -17.97
N TYR A 60 2.32 22.68 -18.24
CA TYR A 60 3.32 21.66 -17.97
C TYR A 60 3.99 21.22 -19.25
N LYS A 61 5.32 21.18 -19.28
CA LYS A 61 6.11 20.67 -20.38
C LYS A 61 7.10 19.64 -19.85
N ARG A 62 7.21 18.50 -20.53
CA ARG A 62 8.20 17.48 -20.21
C ARG A 62 8.92 17.03 -21.47
N LYS A 63 10.24 16.98 -21.39
CA LYS A 63 11.09 16.26 -22.36
C LYS A 63 11.82 15.16 -21.60
N ARG A 64 11.66 13.92 -22.07
CA ARG A 64 12.19 12.75 -21.38
C ARG A 64 12.88 11.82 -22.37
N ILE A 65 14.07 11.32 -22.01
CA ILE A 65 14.83 10.32 -22.77
C ILE A 65 15.11 9.16 -21.81
N VAL A 66 14.64 7.96 -22.17
CA VAL A 66 14.84 6.75 -21.35
C VAL A 66 15.39 5.63 -22.21
N THR A 67 16.51 5.03 -21.78
CA THR A 67 17.02 3.80 -22.39
C THR A 67 16.56 2.60 -21.56
N VAL A 68 15.87 1.66 -22.21
CA VAL A 68 15.27 0.45 -21.62
C VAL A 68 16.13 -0.76 -21.98
N PHE A 69 16.50 -1.57 -20.97
CA PHE A 69 17.42 -2.71 -21.16
C PHE A 69 16.73 -4.06 -21.24
N ASN A 70 15.54 -4.18 -20.71
CA ASN A 70 14.75 -5.42 -20.67
C ASN A 70 13.26 -5.10 -20.46
N GLU A 71 12.43 -6.14 -20.45
CA GLU A 71 10.98 -6.03 -20.28
C GLU A 71 10.57 -5.32 -18.99
N GLU A 72 11.25 -5.60 -17.88
CA GLU A 72 10.99 -4.96 -16.58
C GLU A 72 11.26 -3.45 -16.58
N GLY A 73 12.08 -2.97 -17.51
CA GLY A 73 12.40 -1.56 -17.68
C GLY A 73 11.32 -0.76 -18.42
N ILE A 74 10.38 -1.43 -19.12
CA ILE A 74 9.32 -0.78 -19.92
C ILE A 74 8.48 0.19 -19.07
N ARG A 75 8.18 -0.18 -17.82
CA ARG A 75 7.42 0.66 -16.88
C ARG A 75 8.03 2.05 -16.61
N TYR A 76 9.31 2.25 -16.92
CA TYR A 76 10.00 3.52 -16.73
C TYR A 76 10.04 4.41 -17.99
N GLN A 77 9.41 4.01 -19.09
CA GLN A 77 9.34 4.86 -20.29
C GLN A 77 8.67 6.20 -20.01
N GLY A 78 7.64 6.22 -19.14
CA GLY A 78 6.92 7.42 -18.76
C GLY A 78 6.13 8.03 -19.91
N THR A 79 5.59 7.20 -20.81
CA THR A 79 4.84 7.59 -22.01
C THR A 79 3.33 7.45 -21.81
N VAL A 80 2.84 7.98 -20.68
CA VAL A 80 1.44 7.92 -20.25
C VAL A 80 1.01 9.31 -19.80
N GLU A 81 -0.11 9.82 -20.34
CA GLU A 81 -0.70 11.09 -19.95
C GLU A 81 -2.18 10.94 -19.64
N SER A 82 -2.56 11.42 -18.46
CA SER A 82 -3.96 11.54 -18.06
C SER A 82 -4.54 12.87 -18.50
N TYR A 83 -5.81 12.86 -18.90
CA TYR A 83 -6.52 14.07 -19.27
C TYR A 83 -8.02 13.93 -18.99
N ASP A 84 -8.71 15.07 -18.89
CA ASP A 84 -10.15 15.21 -18.69
C ASP A 84 -10.65 16.54 -19.27
N GLU A 85 -11.79 17.05 -18.83
CA GLU A 85 -12.30 18.37 -19.30
C GLU A 85 -11.46 19.56 -18.81
N HIS A 86 -10.73 19.43 -17.70
CA HIS A 86 -9.88 20.47 -17.11
C HIS A 86 -8.40 20.32 -17.47
N ILE A 87 -7.99 19.15 -17.95
CA ILE A 87 -6.60 18.83 -18.30
C ILE A 87 -6.51 18.54 -19.80
N LYS A 88 -5.80 19.40 -20.55
CA LYS A 88 -5.76 19.35 -22.01
C LYS A 88 -4.37 19.09 -22.54
N ILE A 89 -4.18 17.96 -23.21
CA ILE A 89 -2.96 17.68 -23.97
C ILE A 89 -2.90 18.63 -25.16
N LYS A 90 -1.84 19.44 -25.23
CA LYS A 90 -1.59 20.41 -26.31
C LYS A 90 -0.71 19.83 -27.40
N SER A 91 0.24 18.99 -27.02
CA SER A 91 1.10 18.24 -27.91
C SER A 91 1.60 16.98 -27.22
N LEU A 92 1.77 15.90 -27.99
CA LEU A 92 2.22 14.62 -27.51
C LEU A 92 2.98 13.91 -28.65
N GLU A 93 4.24 13.61 -28.41
CA GLU A 93 5.10 12.92 -29.37
C GLU A 93 6.03 11.92 -28.67
N ALA A 94 6.25 10.78 -29.28
CA ALA A 94 7.31 9.86 -28.88
C ALA A 94 8.12 9.40 -30.09
N ARG A 95 9.42 9.22 -29.89
CA ARG A 95 10.34 8.65 -30.89
C ARG A 95 11.13 7.51 -30.26
N VAL A 96 11.27 6.42 -30.98
CA VAL A 96 11.99 5.23 -30.54
C VAL A 96 13.24 5.05 -31.37
N PHE A 97 14.35 4.76 -30.70
CA PHE A 97 15.68 4.62 -31.29
C PHE A 97 16.29 3.26 -30.93
N ASP A 98 17.08 2.71 -31.86
CA ASP A 98 17.88 1.52 -31.59
C ASP A 98 19.06 1.82 -30.65
N LYS A 99 19.82 0.79 -30.29
CA LYS A 99 21.00 0.92 -29.41
C LYS A 99 22.07 1.88 -29.90
N ASN A 100 22.10 2.18 -31.20
CA ASN A 100 23.07 3.09 -31.84
C ASN A 100 22.53 4.52 -32.00
N GLY A 101 21.31 4.81 -31.55
CA GLY A 101 20.65 6.11 -31.68
C GLY A 101 20.01 6.34 -33.05
N LYS A 102 19.81 5.30 -33.86
CA LYS A 102 19.07 5.40 -35.10
C LYS A 102 17.57 5.33 -34.84
N GLU A 103 16.81 6.33 -35.33
CA GLU A 103 15.35 6.35 -35.20
C GLU A 103 14.72 5.12 -35.90
N ILE A 104 13.91 4.37 -35.12
CA ILE A 104 13.15 3.21 -35.59
C ILE A 104 11.73 3.63 -35.95
N LYS A 105 11.09 4.42 -35.09
CA LYS A 105 9.68 4.78 -35.19
C LYS A 105 9.39 6.11 -34.50
N LYS A 106 8.48 6.86 -35.12
CA LYS A 106 7.93 8.10 -34.57
C LYS A 106 6.44 7.95 -34.36
N PHE A 107 5.96 8.41 -33.22
CA PHE A 107 4.55 8.41 -32.83
C PHE A 107 4.10 9.84 -32.57
N LYS A 108 2.96 10.21 -33.11
CA LYS A 108 2.25 11.47 -32.83
C LYS A 108 1.09 11.16 -31.90
N GLU A 109 0.44 12.16 -31.32
CA GLU A 109 -0.69 12.01 -30.40
C GLU A 109 -1.76 11.01 -30.90
N ARG A 110 -2.10 11.02 -32.19
CA ARG A 110 -3.09 10.11 -32.79
C ARG A 110 -2.67 8.63 -32.82
N ASP A 111 -1.40 8.35 -32.59
CA ASP A 111 -0.82 7.01 -32.63
C ASP A 111 -0.72 6.41 -31.20
N PHE A 112 -1.13 7.16 -30.17
CA PHE A 112 -1.26 6.68 -28.80
C PHE A 112 -2.63 6.03 -28.61
N GLU A 113 -2.66 4.97 -27.82
CA GLU A 113 -3.91 4.38 -27.35
C GLU A 113 -4.62 5.36 -26.41
N ASP A 114 -5.95 5.46 -26.53
CA ASP A 114 -6.79 6.38 -25.77
C ASP A 114 -7.91 5.59 -25.11
N VAL A 115 -7.79 5.41 -23.78
CA VAL A 115 -8.70 4.58 -23.01
C VAL A 115 -9.28 5.36 -21.82
N SER A 116 -10.46 4.93 -21.35
CA SER A 116 -10.99 5.42 -20.08
C SER A 116 -10.09 4.95 -18.93
N ALA A 117 -9.79 5.84 -17.98
CA ALA A 117 -8.99 5.54 -16.79
C ALA A 117 -9.78 4.80 -15.70
N VAL A 118 -10.83 4.06 -16.06
CA VAL A 118 -11.64 3.27 -15.14
C VAL A 118 -10.83 2.07 -14.64
N SER A 119 -10.57 2.02 -13.33
CA SER A 119 -10.02 0.84 -12.65
C SER A 119 -11.14 -0.07 -12.15
N GLY A 120 -10.84 -1.35 -11.87
CA GLY A 120 -11.82 -2.32 -11.37
C GLY A 120 -12.59 -1.79 -10.15
N GLY A 121 -13.93 -1.82 -10.22
CA GLY A 121 -14.82 -1.28 -9.19
C GLY A 121 -15.31 0.15 -9.41
N THR A 122 -14.80 0.88 -10.40
CA THR A 122 -15.30 2.21 -10.79
C THR A 122 -16.32 2.05 -11.92
N LEU A 123 -17.54 2.54 -11.74
CA LEU A 123 -18.59 2.50 -12.78
C LEU A 123 -18.49 3.70 -13.74
N TYR A 124 -18.16 4.87 -13.22
CA TYR A 124 -18.10 6.11 -13.99
C TYR A 124 -16.85 6.89 -13.66
N SER A 125 -16.09 7.29 -14.68
CA SER A 125 -14.99 8.24 -14.62
C SER A 125 -14.92 9.00 -15.93
N ASP A 126 -14.72 10.32 -15.86
CA ASP A 126 -14.44 11.20 -16.99
C ASP A 126 -12.93 11.24 -17.33
N ASN A 127 -12.10 10.70 -16.45
CA ASN A 127 -10.67 10.61 -16.67
C ASN A 127 -10.35 9.65 -17.81
N ARG A 128 -9.45 10.09 -18.68
CA ARG A 128 -8.92 9.31 -19.80
C ARG A 128 -7.41 9.26 -19.73
N VAL A 129 -6.84 8.24 -20.35
CA VAL A 129 -5.39 8.04 -20.42
C VAL A 129 -5.00 7.81 -21.87
N LYS A 130 -4.00 8.59 -22.34
CA LYS A 130 -3.24 8.27 -23.55
C LYS A 130 -1.94 7.60 -23.16
N TYR A 131 -1.65 6.44 -23.76
CA TYR A 131 -0.41 5.73 -23.53
C TYR A 131 0.18 5.18 -24.82
N LEU A 132 1.52 5.05 -24.84
CA LEU A 132 2.22 4.45 -25.96
C LEU A 132 2.22 2.93 -25.84
N ASP A 133 1.52 2.25 -26.74
CA ASP A 133 1.64 0.81 -26.91
C ASP A 133 2.76 0.52 -27.94
N TYR A 134 3.93 0.16 -27.40
CA TYR A 134 5.10 -0.18 -28.22
C TYR A 134 5.74 -1.48 -27.76
N THR A 135 5.70 -2.50 -28.61
CA THR A 135 6.42 -3.76 -28.40
C THR A 135 7.80 -3.68 -29.04
N PRO A 136 8.90 -3.69 -28.24
CA PRO A 136 10.25 -3.60 -28.77
C PRO A 136 10.68 -4.88 -29.49
N ILE A 137 11.39 -4.73 -30.63
CA ILE A 137 11.98 -5.85 -31.36
C ILE A 137 13.24 -6.35 -30.66
N SER A 138 13.99 -5.47 -30.02
CA SER A 138 15.24 -5.79 -29.32
C SER A 138 15.57 -4.79 -28.23
N TYR A 139 16.38 -5.21 -27.28
CA TYR A 139 16.94 -4.39 -26.20
C TYR A 139 18.46 -4.23 -26.39
N PRO A 140 19.07 -3.12 -25.92
CA PRO A 140 18.40 -1.94 -25.44
C PRO A 140 17.80 -1.10 -26.58
N TYR A 141 16.80 -0.31 -26.24
CA TYR A 141 16.24 0.75 -27.08
C TYR A 141 16.05 2.02 -26.27
N THR A 142 15.94 3.17 -26.93
CA THR A 142 15.76 4.45 -26.28
C THR A 142 14.46 5.11 -26.74
N VAL A 143 13.71 5.68 -25.82
CA VAL A 143 12.50 6.45 -26.09
C VAL A 143 12.77 7.92 -25.75
N LEU A 144 12.54 8.81 -26.71
CA LEU A 144 12.40 10.25 -26.50
C LEU A 144 10.92 10.57 -26.47
N TYR A 145 10.47 11.19 -25.40
CA TYR A 145 9.08 11.56 -25.14
C TYR A 145 8.99 13.05 -24.87
N GLU A 146 8.08 13.74 -25.56
CA GLU A 146 7.82 15.16 -25.39
C GLU A 146 6.31 15.39 -25.28
N VAL A 147 5.92 16.15 -24.24
CA VAL A 147 4.52 16.46 -23.99
C VAL A 147 4.37 17.91 -23.51
N GLU A 148 3.28 18.55 -23.92
CA GLU A 148 2.79 19.81 -23.36
C GLU A 148 1.34 19.63 -22.94
N VAL A 149 1.03 19.93 -21.68
CA VAL A 149 -0.30 19.80 -21.07
C VAL A 149 -0.69 21.11 -20.40
N GLU A 150 -1.90 21.57 -20.66
CA GLU A 150 -2.52 22.70 -20.00
C GLU A 150 -3.48 22.22 -18.93
N TYR A 151 -3.25 22.65 -17.70
CA TYR A 151 -4.08 22.36 -16.54
C TYR A 151 -4.91 23.60 -16.19
N ASN A 152 -6.23 23.41 -16.10
CA ASN A 152 -7.18 24.39 -15.57
C ASN A 152 -7.73 23.97 -14.19
N SER A 153 -7.23 22.87 -13.62
CA SER A 153 -7.37 22.45 -12.24
C SER A 153 -5.97 22.34 -11.64
N THR A 154 -5.70 23.05 -10.54
CA THR A 154 -4.36 23.25 -10.00
C THR A 154 -4.16 22.61 -8.62
N ALA A 155 -5.19 21.95 -8.11
CA ALA A 155 -5.16 21.25 -6.82
C ALA A 155 -4.10 20.12 -6.76
N PHE A 156 -3.81 19.50 -7.92
CA PHE A 156 -2.81 18.44 -8.05
C PHE A 156 -1.57 18.98 -8.75
N PHE A 157 -0.74 19.70 -8.01
CA PHE A 157 0.47 20.25 -8.58
C PHE A 157 1.55 19.16 -8.71
N PRO A 158 2.26 19.07 -9.86
CA PRO A 158 3.25 18.02 -10.09
C PRO A 158 4.46 18.10 -9.14
N SER A 159 4.69 17.09 -8.34
CA SER A 159 5.89 16.90 -7.53
C SER A 159 7.06 16.40 -8.39
N TRP A 160 8.30 16.71 -8.01
CA TRP A 160 9.48 16.18 -8.68
C TRP A 160 10.06 14.96 -7.96
N ARG A 161 10.28 13.89 -8.72
CA ARG A 161 10.89 12.64 -8.27
C ARG A 161 12.03 12.28 -9.21
N PRO A 162 13.28 12.69 -8.91
CA PRO A 162 14.41 12.50 -9.83
C PRO A 162 14.82 11.03 -9.99
N ILE A 163 14.40 10.15 -9.09
CA ILE A 163 14.48 8.69 -9.20
C ILE A 163 13.09 8.08 -8.92
N GLU A 164 12.59 7.24 -9.83
CA GLU A 164 11.17 6.85 -9.82
C GLU A 164 10.89 5.49 -9.18
N GLY A 165 11.90 4.65 -9.00
CA GLY A 165 11.70 3.32 -8.42
C GLY A 165 12.94 2.45 -8.41
N PHE A 166 12.77 1.25 -7.91
CA PHE A 166 13.84 0.24 -7.88
C PHE A 166 14.27 -0.15 -9.29
N TYR A 167 15.57 -0.43 -9.48
CA TYR A 167 16.18 -0.83 -10.76
C TYR A 167 16.08 0.24 -11.86
N ALA A 168 15.83 1.50 -11.52
CA ALA A 168 15.96 2.62 -12.44
C ALA A 168 17.07 3.55 -11.94
N SER A 169 17.94 3.99 -12.83
CA SER A 169 18.94 5.02 -12.57
C SER A 169 18.61 6.29 -13.34
N THR A 170 19.12 7.43 -12.89
CA THR A 170 18.88 8.72 -13.53
C THR A 170 20.20 9.42 -13.81
N GLN A 171 20.45 9.73 -15.07
CA GLN A 171 21.66 10.45 -15.49
C GLN A 171 21.51 11.96 -15.28
N ASN A 172 20.38 12.53 -15.72
CA ASN A 172 20.03 13.92 -15.49
C ASN A 172 18.53 14.06 -15.30
N SER A 173 18.12 14.77 -14.27
CA SER A 173 16.72 15.18 -14.07
C SER A 173 16.70 16.64 -13.65
N GLU A 174 15.80 17.43 -14.20
CA GLU A 174 15.68 18.84 -13.94
C GLU A 174 14.22 19.24 -13.77
N TYR A 175 13.94 20.08 -12.79
CA TYR A 175 12.61 20.58 -12.47
C TYR A 175 12.67 22.08 -12.30
N ASN A 176 11.87 22.80 -13.07
CA ASN A 176 11.84 24.25 -13.05
C ASN A 176 10.40 24.76 -13.07
N VAL A 177 10.06 25.62 -12.11
CA VAL A 177 8.76 26.28 -12.05
C VAL A 177 8.93 27.79 -12.18
N THR A 178 8.31 28.35 -13.22
CA THR A 178 8.20 29.81 -13.40
C THR A 178 6.82 30.25 -12.90
N ASN A 179 6.79 31.08 -11.87
CA ASN A 179 5.54 31.55 -11.28
C ASN A 179 5.20 32.97 -11.72
N ASN A 180 4.22 33.10 -12.61
CA ASN A 180 3.71 34.38 -13.12
C ASN A 180 2.32 34.71 -12.56
N SER A 181 1.80 33.91 -11.61
CA SER A 181 0.42 34.01 -11.13
C SER A 181 0.22 35.02 -10.00
N GLY A 182 1.28 35.36 -9.27
CA GLY A 182 1.21 36.10 -8.02
C GLY A 182 0.73 35.26 -6.81
N VAL A 183 0.36 33.98 -7.02
CA VAL A 183 0.02 33.04 -5.94
C VAL A 183 1.30 32.45 -5.36
N GLU A 184 1.38 32.33 -4.06
CA GLU A 184 2.52 31.69 -3.39
C GLU A 184 2.55 30.18 -3.65
N LEU A 185 3.78 29.64 -3.89
CA LEU A 185 4.07 28.23 -3.98
C LEU A 185 4.79 27.76 -2.72
N LYS A 186 4.28 26.73 -2.09
CA LYS A 186 4.94 26.03 -0.98
C LYS A 186 5.77 24.88 -1.53
N THR A 187 6.92 24.64 -0.93
CA THR A 187 7.79 23.50 -1.27
C THR A 187 8.25 22.75 -0.03
N LYS A 188 8.45 21.44 -0.17
CA LYS A 188 9.10 20.60 0.83
C LYS A 188 10.03 19.61 0.13
N ALA A 189 11.33 19.77 0.33
CA ALA A 189 12.34 18.80 -0.10
C ALA A 189 12.44 17.68 0.96
N VAL A 190 12.42 16.43 0.51
CA VAL A 190 12.51 15.24 1.36
C VAL A 190 13.63 14.35 0.82
N ASN A 191 14.51 13.88 1.70
CA ASN A 191 15.64 12.98 1.41
C ASN A 191 16.61 13.49 0.33
N PHE A 192 16.84 14.82 0.26
CA PHE A 192 17.77 15.38 -0.73
C PHE A 192 19.23 15.20 -0.34
N GLU A 193 19.52 15.13 0.96
CA GLU A 193 20.87 15.11 1.54
C GLU A 193 21.71 13.90 1.11
N ASP A 194 21.06 12.79 0.79
CA ASP A 194 21.70 11.53 0.38
C ASP A 194 21.94 11.43 -1.13
N PHE A 195 21.55 12.45 -1.89
CA PHE A 195 21.57 12.42 -3.36
C PHE A 195 22.27 13.65 -3.97
N ASP A 196 22.84 13.47 -5.16
CA ASP A 196 23.47 14.57 -5.93
C ASP A 196 22.38 15.47 -6.54
N ILE A 197 21.84 16.38 -5.71
CA ILE A 197 20.78 17.32 -6.06
C ILE A 197 21.25 18.75 -5.82
N GLU A 198 21.27 19.55 -6.88
CA GLU A 198 21.63 20.96 -6.89
C GLU A 198 20.36 21.84 -6.89
N THR A 199 20.32 22.88 -6.04
CA THR A 199 19.34 23.96 -6.12
C THR A 199 19.94 25.10 -6.94
N LEU A 200 19.36 25.39 -8.10
CA LEU A 200 19.84 26.39 -9.05
C LEU A 200 19.11 27.73 -8.92
N GLY A 201 17.98 27.76 -8.22
CA GLY A 201 17.13 28.93 -7.97
C GLY A 201 15.96 28.54 -7.06
N ASP A 202 15.07 29.50 -6.78
CA ASP A 202 13.97 29.31 -5.82
C ASP A 202 13.09 28.07 -6.11
N LEU A 203 12.84 27.80 -7.38
CA LEU A 203 12.02 26.67 -7.85
C LEU A 203 12.70 25.93 -9.01
N HIS A 204 14.03 25.89 -8.99
CA HIS A 204 14.84 25.26 -10.03
C HIS A 204 15.84 24.28 -9.40
N TYR A 205 15.65 22.99 -9.67
CA TYR A 205 16.39 21.87 -9.08
C TYR A 205 16.94 20.96 -10.18
N LYS A 206 18.09 20.37 -9.92
CA LYS A 206 18.75 19.45 -10.83
C LYS A 206 19.39 18.28 -10.07
N ALA A 207 19.14 17.07 -10.56
CA ALA A 207 19.76 15.86 -10.05
C ALA A 207 20.64 15.21 -11.14
N LYS A 208 21.75 14.63 -10.73
CA LYS A 208 22.72 13.98 -11.63
C LYS A 208 23.17 12.63 -11.09
N ASN A 209 23.42 11.69 -11.98
CA ASN A 209 24.12 10.44 -11.68
C ASN A 209 23.52 9.62 -10.52
N LEU A 210 22.18 9.60 -10.39
CA LEU A 210 21.50 8.81 -9.39
C LEU A 210 21.54 7.32 -9.78
N MET A 211 22.25 6.51 -9.01
CA MET A 211 22.38 5.08 -9.26
C MET A 211 21.10 4.32 -8.95
N ALA A 212 20.89 3.20 -9.67
CA ALA A 212 19.76 2.33 -9.41
C ALA A 212 19.85 1.68 -8.02
N ILE A 213 18.76 1.77 -7.29
CA ILE A 213 18.58 1.14 -5.99
C ILE A 213 17.93 -0.22 -6.21
N LYS A 214 18.48 -1.28 -5.58
CA LYS A 214 17.92 -2.62 -5.61
C LYS A 214 17.09 -2.85 -4.34
N PRO A 215 15.88 -3.41 -4.44
CA PRO A 215 15.12 -3.77 -3.24
C PRO A 215 15.86 -4.87 -2.46
N GLU A 216 15.85 -4.74 -1.15
CA GLU A 216 16.38 -5.74 -0.23
C GLU A 216 15.21 -6.25 0.65
N ALA A 217 15.31 -7.49 1.14
CA ALA A 217 14.27 -8.04 1.99
C ALA A 217 14.04 -7.16 3.23
N TYR A 218 12.79 -6.87 3.54
CA TYR A 218 12.39 -5.95 4.61
C TYR A 218 12.84 -4.49 4.41
N SER A 219 13.28 -4.07 3.22
CA SER A 219 13.53 -2.64 3.00
C SER A 219 12.22 -1.84 3.11
N PRO A 220 12.26 -0.61 3.63
CA PRO A 220 11.10 0.26 3.63
C PRO A 220 10.55 0.49 2.22
N ALA A 221 9.34 0.99 2.13
CA ALA A 221 8.76 1.41 0.85
C ALA A 221 9.66 2.44 0.16
N PHE A 222 9.81 2.34 -1.18
CA PHE A 222 10.71 3.20 -1.95
C PHE A 222 10.52 4.69 -1.66
N ALA A 223 9.26 5.13 -1.50
CA ALA A 223 8.90 6.52 -1.20
C ALA A 223 9.43 7.03 0.16
N THR A 224 9.82 6.14 1.07
CA THR A 224 10.30 6.52 2.41
C THR A 224 11.71 7.12 2.38
N PHE A 225 12.55 6.67 1.45
CA PHE A 225 13.96 7.08 1.36
C PHE A 225 14.34 7.72 0.02
N ALA A 226 13.46 7.65 -0.99
CA ALA A 226 13.72 8.28 -2.28
C ALA A 226 13.56 9.82 -2.20
N PRO A 227 14.36 10.59 -2.94
CA PRO A 227 14.26 12.04 -2.96
C PRO A 227 12.96 12.47 -3.64
N VAL A 228 12.28 13.44 -3.04
CA VAL A 228 11.09 14.07 -3.62
C VAL A 228 11.03 15.56 -3.27
N LEU A 229 10.73 16.40 -4.25
CA LEU A 229 10.29 17.78 -4.03
C LEU A 229 8.77 17.80 -4.11
N ARG A 230 8.11 18.10 -3.01
CA ARG A 230 6.68 18.39 -2.97
C ARG A 230 6.46 19.85 -3.27
N VAL A 231 5.44 20.14 -4.07
CA VAL A 231 5.07 21.52 -4.42
C VAL A 231 3.55 21.64 -4.36
N ALA A 232 3.05 22.74 -3.83
CA ALA A 232 1.62 23.05 -3.78
C ALA A 232 1.38 24.55 -3.86
N LEU A 233 0.26 24.97 -4.46
CA LEU A 233 -0.19 26.36 -4.44
C LEU A 233 -0.94 26.65 -3.13
N THR A 234 -0.78 27.88 -2.61
CA THR A 234 -1.58 28.36 -1.45
C THR A 234 -3.01 28.71 -1.85
N GLU A 235 -3.23 29.07 -3.11
CA GLU A 235 -4.56 29.18 -3.73
C GLU A 235 -4.61 28.27 -4.96
N PHE A 236 -5.68 27.47 -5.07
CA PHE A 236 -5.82 26.50 -6.14
C PHE A 236 -7.25 26.44 -6.66
N GLU A 237 -7.45 25.71 -7.74
CA GLU A 237 -8.76 25.29 -8.20
C GLU A 237 -8.82 23.77 -8.29
N MET A 238 -9.92 23.20 -7.86
CA MET A 238 -10.27 21.80 -8.01
C MET A 238 -11.61 21.69 -8.72
N GLU A 239 -11.60 21.26 -9.99
CA GLU A 239 -12.81 20.99 -10.77
C GLU A 239 -13.84 22.15 -10.73
N GLY A 240 -13.38 23.38 -10.96
CA GLY A 240 -14.21 24.60 -10.93
C GLY A 240 -14.42 25.21 -9.54
N VAL A 241 -13.89 24.61 -8.48
CA VAL A 241 -14.03 25.10 -7.10
C VAL A 241 -12.73 25.70 -6.61
N ARG A 242 -12.70 27.04 -6.36
CA ARG A 242 -11.52 27.72 -5.80
C ARG A 242 -11.30 27.34 -4.35
N GLY A 243 -10.06 27.03 -3.99
CA GLY A 243 -9.62 26.62 -2.67
C GLY A 243 -8.43 27.43 -2.12
N ILE A 244 -8.25 27.33 -0.81
CA ILE A 244 -7.13 27.90 -0.04
C ILE A 244 -6.42 26.76 0.66
N ASN A 245 -5.08 26.80 0.66
CA ASN A 245 -4.21 25.75 1.19
C ASN A 245 -2.93 26.35 1.79
N ASN A 246 -3.04 27.29 2.74
CA ASN A 246 -1.85 27.77 3.44
C ASN A 246 -1.30 26.68 4.40
N ASN A 247 -2.21 25.95 5.03
CA ASN A 247 -1.96 24.87 5.98
C ASN A 247 -3.13 23.87 5.98
N TRP A 248 -3.07 22.83 6.80
CA TRP A 248 -4.12 21.82 6.90
C TRP A 248 -5.44 22.37 7.46
N GLU A 249 -5.39 23.36 8.35
CA GLU A 249 -6.60 24.02 8.90
C GLU A 249 -7.39 24.70 7.79
N ASP A 250 -6.74 25.53 6.97
CA ASP A 250 -7.35 26.23 5.82
C ASP A 250 -7.88 25.23 4.78
N PHE A 251 -7.10 24.20 4.45
CA PHE A 251 -7.50 23.17 3.48
C PHE A 251 -8.76 22.42 3.96
N GLY A 252 -8.78 22.00 5.22
CA GLY A 252 -9.93 21.32 5.79
C GLY A 252 -11.16 22.26 5.91
N LYS A 253 -10.96 23.52 6.26
CA LYS A 253 -12.03 24.53 6.26
C LYS A 253 -12.65 24.70 4.89
N TRP A 254 -11.81 24.77 3.84
CA TRP A 254 -12.29 24.80 2.46
C TRP A 254 -13.08 23.54 2.11
N MET A 255 -12.61 22.35 2.45
CA MET A 255 -13.35 21.11 2.21
C MET A 255 -14.70 21.12 2.91
N TYR A 256 -14.74 21.51 4.19
CA TYR A 256 -15.97 21.59 4.94
C TYR A 256 -16.98 22.55 4.28
N ASP A 257 -16.56 23.79 4.01
CA ASP A 257 -17.45 24.85 3.51
C ASP A 257 -17.90 24.61 2.07
N LYS A 258 -17.04 24.07 1.20
CA LYS A 258 -17.28 23.98 -0.25
C LYS A 258 -17.71 22.60 -0.73
N LEU A 259 -17.25 21.54 -0.06
CA LEU A 259 -17.53 20.17 -0.50
C LEU A 259 -18.56 19.45 0.38
N LEU A 260 -18.52 19.65 1.72
CA LEU A 260 -19.36 18.89 2.64
C LEU A 260 -20.66 19.63 3.02
N THR A 261 -20.61 20.95 3.17
CA THR A 261 -21.79 21.72 3.57
C THR A 261 -22.94 21.54 2.57
N GLY A 262 -24.12 21.21 3.11
CA GLY A 262 -25.34 21.01 2.31
C GLY A 262 -25.50 19.62 1.68
N THR A 263 -24.61 18.65 2.00
CA THR A 263 -24.68 17.29 1.45
C THR A 263 -25.32 16.26 2.41
N GLU A 264 -25.66 16.65 3.64
CA GLU A 264 -26.12 15.79 4.73
C GLU A 264 -27.66 15.71 4.88
N SER A 265 -28.45 16.25 3.94
CA SER A 265 -29.91 16.19 4.03
C SER A 265 -30.40 14.75 3.91
N LEU A 266 -31.35 14.37 4.79
CA LEU A 266 -31.98 13.05 4.78
C LEU A 266 -33.50 13.21 4.65
N PRO A 267 -34.23 12.28 3.99
CA PRO A 267 -35.68 12.21 4.01
C PRO A 267 -36.22 12.03 5.44
N GLU A 268 -37.41 12.63 5.72
CA GLU A 268 -38.02 12.58 7.06
C GLU A 268 -38.32 11.14 7.52
N GLU A 269 -38.70 10.26 6.60
CA GLU A 269 -38.96 8.86 6.88
C GLU A 269 -37.73 8.17 7.50
N ILE A 270 -36.56 8.47 6.94
CA ILE A 270 -35.28 7.87 7.41
C ILE A 270 -34.86 8.45 8.75
N LYS A 271 -35.09 9.75 8.97
CA LYS A 271 -34.85 10.37 10.28
C LYS A 271 -35.67 9.73 11.39
N ILE A 272 -36.93 9.41 11.09
CA ILE A 272 -37.84 8.72 12.02
C ILE A 272 -37.35 7.28 12.25
N GLU A 273 -37.06 6.56 11.16
CA GLU A 273 -36.60 5.15 11.20
C GLU A 273 -35.35 5.00 12.05
N ILE A 274 -34.30 5.82 11.80
CA ILE A 274 -33.03 5.67 12.51
C ILE A 274 -33.14 6.07 14.00
N LYS A 275 -34.02 7.04 14.35
CA LYS A 275 -34.33 7.38 15.73
C LYS A 275 -35.06 6.25 16.44
N ASP A 276 -36.00 5.56 15.77
CA ASP A 276 -36.69 4.41 16.33
C ASP A 276 -35.77 3.21 16.54
N LEU A 277 -34.89 2.93 15.58
CA LEU A 277 -33.88 1.88 15.71
C LEU A 277 -32.91 2.09 16.87
N THR A 278 -32.62 3.35 17.20
CA THR A 278 -31.65 3.71 18.25
C THR A 278 -32.27 4.11 19.57
N LYS A 279 -33.61 4.04 19.72
CA LYS A 279 -34.33 4.57 20.91
C LYS A 279 -33.92 3.90 22.22
N ASP A 280 -33.56 2.62 22.19
CA ASP A 280 -33.17 1.84 23.36
C ASP A 280 -31.66 1.92 23.65
N ALA A 281 -30.87 2.50 22.76
CA ALA A 281 -29.44 2.71 22.93
C ALA A 281 -29.17 3.89 23.86
N THR A 282 -28.36 3.67 24.87
CA THR A 282 -28.11 4.62 25.96
C THR A 282 -26.83 5.43 25.76
N THR A 283 -25.87 4.89 25.01
CA THR A 283 -24.56 5.52 24.76
C THR A 283 -24.40 5.94 23.29
N ALA A 284 -23.50 6.88 23.04
CA ALA A 284 -23.13 7.29 21.68
C ALA A 284 -22.52 6.11 20.88
N VAL A 285 -21.76 5.25 21.55
CA VAL A 285 -21.14 4.08 20.94
C VAL A 285 -22.17 3.05 20.48
N GLU A 286 -23.18 2.76 21.33
CA GLU A 286 -24.28 1.84 20.97
C GLU A 286 -25.06 2.37 19.76
N LYS A 287 -25.40 3.68 19.77
CA LYS A 287 -26.08 4.33 18.64
C LYS A 287 -25.23 4.28 17.37
N ALA A 288 -23.93 4.59 17.48
CA ALA A 288 -23.03 4.56 16.34
C ALA A 288 -22.94 3.16 15.72
N LYS A 289 -22.91 2.13 16.53
CA LYS A 289 -22.89 0.74 16.08
C LYS A 289 -24.16 0.33 15.35
N ILE A 290 -25.33 0.72 15.86
CA ILE A 290 -26.62 0.46 15.20
C ILE A 290 -26.66 1.16 13.84
N VAL A 291 -26.26 2.44 13.79
CA VAL A 291 -26.21 3.23 12.55
C VAL A 291 -25.25 2.61 11.53
N TYR A 292 -24.08 2.18 11.98
CA TYR A 292 -23.09 1.54 11.09
C TYR A 292 -23.61 0.24 10.49
N ASN A 293 -24.24 -0.62 11.29
CA ASN A 293 -24.87 -1.85 10.81
C ASN A 293 -26.00 -1.57 9.82
N TYR A 294 -26.86 -0.57 10.13
CA TYR A 294 -27.92 -0.13 9.21
C TYR A 294 -27.36 0.30 7.85
N MET A 295 -26.30 1.12 7.85
CA MET A 295 -25.63 1.54 6.62
C MET A 295 -25.08 0.33 5.83
N GLN A 296 -24.42 -0.62 6.50
CA GLN A 296 -23.87 -1.81 5.85
C GLN A 296 -24.94 -2.69 5.18
N GLU A 297 -26.10 -2.84 5.82
CA GLU A 297 -27.24 -3.60 5.29
C GLU A 297 -27.94 -2.89 4.13
N LYS A 298 -28.05 -1.57 4.21
CA LYS A 298 -28.79 -0.73 3.27
C LYS A 298 -28.02 -0.44 2.00
N THR A 299 -26.68 -0.35 2.07
CA THR A 299 -25.85 0.19 1.00
C THR A 299 -24.78 -0.78 0.51
N ARG A 300 -24.16 -0.44 -0.61
CA ARG A 300 -22.98 -1.10 -1.15
C ARG A 300 -22.00 -0.08 -1.73
N TYR A 301 -20.73 -0.44 -1.73
CA TYR A 301 -19.70 0.38 -2.34
C TYR A 301 -19.73 0.29 -3.86
N ILE A 302 -19.81 1.44 -4.51
CA ILE A 302 -19.63 1.60 -5.95
C ILE A 302 -18.87 2.90 -6.18
N SER A 303 -17.71 2.82 -6.82
CA SER A 303 -16.89 4.00 -7.11
C SER A 303 -17.49 4.82 -8.27
N VAL A 304 -17.67 6.12 -8.02
CA VAL A 304 -18.10 7.13 -9.00
C VAL A 304 -17.12 8.30 -8.92
N GLN A 305 -16.41 8.58 -10.03
CA GLN A 305 -15.33 9.56 -10.11
C GLN A 305 -15.58 10.47 -11.33
N VAL A 306 -16.48 11.46 -11.19
CA VAL A 306 -16.84 12.40 -12.27
C VAL A 306 -16.66 13.83 -11.78
N GLY A 307 -15.76 14.59 -12.38
CA GLY A 307 -15.43 15.97 -12.05
C GLY A 307 -15.22 16.16 -10.55
N ILE A 308 -15.82 17.22 -9.97
CA ILE A 308 -15.75 17.50 -8.53
C ILE A 308 -16.28 16.33 -7.66
N GLY A 309 -17.11 15.43 -8.21
CA GLY A 309 -17.56 14.20 -7.53
C GLY A 309 -16.42 13.24 -7.22
N GLY A 310 -15.23 13.42 -7.78
CA GLY A 310 -13.99 12.78 -7.32
C GLY A 310 -13.59 13.20 -5.90
N TRP A 311 -14.12 14.33 -5.38
CA TRP A 311 -13.80 14.90 -4.06
C TRP A 311 -15.03 15.26 -3.23
N LYS A 312 -16.08 15.78 -3.85
CA LYS A 312 -17.35 16.07 -3.20
C LYS A 312 -18.17 14.79 -3.03
N PRO A 313 -18.70 14.49 -1.83
CA PRO A 313 -19.55 13.33 -1.61
C PRO A 313 -20.89 13.45 -2.36
N MET A 314 -21.45 12.29 -2.72
CA MET A 314 -22.86 12.18 -3.12
C MET A 314 -23.77 12.67 -1.99
N LEU A 315 -24.91 13.29 -2.33
CA LEU A 315 -25.87 13.74 -1.34
C LEU A 315 -26.40 12.54 -0.52
N ALA A 316 -26.56 12.73 0.79
CA ALA A 316 -27.03 11.66 1.67
C ALA A 316 -28.42 11.13 1.26
N GLU A 317 -29.33 11.99 0.79
CA GLU A 317 -30.64 11.61 0.24
C GLU A 317 -30.55 10.74 -1.03
N ASP A 318 -29.53 10.98 -1.87
CA ASP A 318 -29.31 10.18 -3.07
C ASP A 318 -28.72 8.81 -2.72
N VAL A 319 -27.81 8.74 -1.75
CA VAL A 319 -27.28 7.46 -1.24
C VAL A 319 -28.40 6.61 -0.67
N GLU A 320 -29.28 7.21 0.13
CA GLU A 320 -30.48 6.54 0.67
C GLU A 320 -31.36 5.97 -0.46
N ARG A 321 -31.66 6.79 -1.45
CA ARG A 321 -32.54 6.41 -2.57
C ARG A 321 -31.95 5.35 -3.48
N LEU A 322 -30.62 5.39 -3.73
CA LEU A 322 -29.92 4.53 -4.69
C LEU A 322 -29.39 3.25 -4.06
N GLY A 323 -29.12 3.25 -2.75
CA GLY A 323 -28.53 2.14 -2.02
C GLY A 323 -27.05 1.88 -2.37
N TYR A 324 -26.34 2.90 -2.90
CA TYR A 324 -24.91 2.79 -3.15
C TYR A 324 -24.24 4.17 -3.18
N ALA A 325 -22.94 4.19 -2.89
CA ALA A 325 -22.04 5.31 -3.16
C ALA A 325 -20.58 4.86 -3.07
N ASP A 326 -19.65 5.77 -3.36
CA ASP A 326 -18.24 5.59 -3.08
C ASP A 326 -17.88 5.90 -1.60
N CYS A 327 -16.59 5.83 -1.24
CA CYS A 327 -16.13 6.07 0.14
C CYS A 327 -16.61 7.43 0.69
N LYS A 328 -16.60 8.47 -0.14
CA LYS A 328 -17.04 9.80 0.23
C LYS A 328 -18.54 9.84 0.53
N GLY A 329 -19.35 9.30 -0.38
CA GLY A 329 -20.81 9.28 -0.25
C GLY A 329 -21.28 8.41 0.91
N LEU A 330 -20.71 7.20 1.10
CA LEU A 330 -21.06 6.32 2.21
C LEU A 330 -20.66 6.91 3.57
N SER A 331 -19.47 7.53 3.67
CA SER A 331 -19.07 8.22 4.90
C SER A 331 -19.95 9.43 5.20
N ASN A 332 -20.30 10.24 4.19
CA ASN A 332 -21.20 11.39 4.35
C ASN A 332 -22.61 10.95 4.77
N TYR A 333 -23.14 9.91 4.15
CA TYR A 333 -24.44 9.32 4.50
C TYR A 333 -24.46 8.80 5.95
N THR A 334 -23.44 8.03 6.35
CA THR A 334 -23.32 7.52 7.72
C THR A 334 -23.22 8.67 8.74
N LYS A 335 -22.45 9.72 8.41
CA LYS A 335 -22.33 10.92 9.23
C LYS A 335 -23.69 11.63 9.38
N ALA A 336 -24.47 11.72 8.30
CA ALA A 336 -25.81 12.32 8.35
C ALA A 336 -26.76 11.52 9.27
N LEU A 337 -26.73 10.17 9.19
CA LEU A 337 -27.51 9.29 10.08
C LEU A 337 -27.10 9.45 11.55
N LEU A 338 -25.78 9.47 11.84
CA LEU A 338 -25.24 9.66 13.19
C LEU A 338 -25.68 10.99 13.81
N LYS A 339 -25.67 12.06 13.02
CA LYS A 339 -26.13 13.38 13.42
C LYS A 339 -27.60 13.40 13.85
N GLU A 340 -28.49 12.67 13.16
CA GLU A 340 -29.92 12.57 13.51
C GLU A 340 -30.17 11.91 14.86
N VAL A 341 -29.26 11.04 15.32
CA VAL A 341 -29.34 10.36 16.61
C VAL A 341 -28.46 10.99 17.68
N GLY A 342 -27.90 12.19 17.38
CA GLY A 342 -27.09 12.99 18.30
C GLY A 342 -25.69 12.43 18.58
N VAL A 343 -25.10 11.70 17.62
CA VAL A 343 -23.73 11.21 17.69
C VAL A 343 -22.84 12.09 16.79
N GLU A 344 -21.79 12.67 17.39
CA GLU A 344 -20.79 13.44 16.64
C GLU A 344 -19.90 12.50 15.82
N ALA A 345 -19.66 12.87 14.56
CA ALA A 345 -18.75 12.16 13.68
C ALA A 345 -18.08 13.11 12.69
N HIS A 346 -16.81 12.86 12.42
CA HIS A 346 -16.01 13.68 11.51
C HIS A 346 -15.60 12.88 10.27
N TYR A 347 -15.68 13.54 9.13
CA TYR A 347 -15.17 13.04 7.86
C TYR A 347 -13.65 13.10 7.85
N ALA A 348 -12.97 12.03 7.46
CA ALA A 348 -11.51 11.95 7.47
C ALA A 348 -10.97 11.48 6.12
N VAL A 349 -10.09 12.28 5.52
CA VAL A 349 -9.35 11.93 4.30
C VAL A 349 -8.07 11.20 4.68
N ILE A 350 -7.83 10.07 4.03
CA ILE A 350 -6.76 9.13 4.40
C ILE A 350 -6.22 8.41 3.15
N TYR A 351 -5.05 7.79 3.28
CA TYR A 351 -4.61 6.78 2.31
C TYR A 351 -5.12 5.40 2.70
N GLY A 352 -6.01 4.82 1.90
CA GLY A 352 -6.42 3.41 2.02
C GLY A 352 -5.49 2.50 1.22
N GLY A 353 -5.18 1.32 1.75
CA GLY A 353 -4.36 0.32 1.10
C GLY A 353 -3.43 -0.44 2.05
N LYS A 354 -2.76 -1.47 1.50
CA LYS A 354 -1.85 -2.34 2.27
C LYS A 354 -0.60 -1.62 2.76
N ASN A 355 -0.11 -0.61 2.01
CA ASN A 355 1.05 0.18 2.40
C ASN A 355 0.66 1.18 3.48
N LEU A 356 1.49 1.31 4.50
CA LEU A 356 1.32 2.30 5.57
C LEU A 356 1.76 3.69 5.07
N THR A 357 0.90 4.35 4.30
CA THR A 357 1.14 5.70 3.79
C THR A 357 0.31 6.69 4.61
N SER A 358 0.97 7.68 5.20
CA SER A 358 0.35 8.76 5.96
C SER A 358 0.17 10.02 5.10
N VAL A 359 -0.82 10.84 5.46
CA VAL A 359 -0.88 12.23 5.05
C VAL A 359 0.33 12.97 5.64
N ASP A 360 0.99 13.83 4.85
CA ASP A 360 2.15 14.57 5.34
C ASP A 360 1.72 15.69 6.30
N LYS A 361 1.91 15.46 7.61
CA LYS A 361 1.47 16.40 8.65
C LYS A 361 2.09 17.81 8.53
N ASP A 362 3.26 17.92 7.93
CA ASP A 362 4.03 19.16 7.84
C ASP A 362 3.88 19.88 6.48
N PHE A 363 3.12 19.31 5.54
CA PHE A 363 2.95 19.87 4.21
C PHE A 363 1.54 19.65 3.67
N SER A 364 0.69 20.67 3.79
CA SER A 364 -0.68 20.59 3.28
C SER A 364 -0.70 20.63 1.74
N ALA A 365 -1.36 19.64 1.17
CA ALA A 365 -1.59 19.48 -0.26
C ALA A 365 -2.83 18.62 -0.49
N THR A 366 -3.25 18.46 -1.73
CA THR A 366 -4.27 17.48 -2.08
C THR A 366 -3.68 16.08 -1.95
N GLU A 367 -4.00 15.41 -0.84
CA GLU A 367 -3.51 14.08 -0.48
C GLU A 367 -4.67 13.13 -0.11
N GLY A 368 -4.37 11.84 -0.04
CA GLY A 368 -5.34 10.79 0.26
C GLY A 368 -5.99 10.20 -0.99
N ASN A 369 -6.47 8.98 -0.84
CA ASN A 369 -7.19 8.24 -1.88
C ASN A 369 -8.46 7.57 -1.34
N HIS A 370 -8.78 7.83 -0.06
CA HIS A 370 -9.87 7.19 0.65
C HIS A 370 -10.48 8.10 1.72
N VAL A 371 -11.67 7.73 2.19
CA VAL A 371 -12.38 8.44 3.25
C VAL A 371 -12.97 7.45 4.23
N VAL A 372 -12.79 7.76 5.52
CA VAL A 372 -13.38 7.06 6.66
C VAL A 372 -14.10 8.05 7.58
N LEU A 373 -14.85 7.56 8.56
CA LEU A 373 -15.39 8.38 9.63
C LEU A 373 -14.64 8.17 10.93
N CYS A 374 -14.46 9.25 11.67
CA CYS A 374 -14.01 9.26 13.06
C CYS A 374 -15.18 9.64 13.97
N VAL A 375 -15.53 8.79 14.91
CA VAL A 375 -16.48 9.08 16.00
C VAL A 375 -15.64 9.32 17.26
N PRO A 376 -15.60 10.57 17.77
CA PRO A 376 -14.86 10.88 18.98
C PRO A 376 -15.36 10.06 20.17
N ASN A 377 -14.44 9.52 20.97
CA ASN A 377 -14.76 8.75 22.17
C ASN A 377 -13.68 8.99 23.24
N GLU A 378 -14.08 8.97 24.52
CA GLU A 378 -13.23 9.36 25.66
C GLU A 378 -11.90 8.59 25.75
N ASP A 379 -11.93 7.27 25.55
CA ASP A 379 -10.74 6.42 25.66
C ASP A 379 -9.92 6.43 24.36
N GLN A 380 -10.59 6.22 23.24
CA GLN A 380 -9.97 6.13 21.92
C GLN A 380 -11.03 6.38 20.84
N ASP A 381 -10.71 7.22 19.86
CA ASP A 381 -11.57 7.49 18.72
C ASP A 381 -11.95 6.20 17.99
N ILE A 382 -13.21 6.10 17.60
CA ILE A 382 -13.75 4.95 16.86
C ILE A 382 -13.74 5.28 15.37
N TRP A 383 -13.06 4.45 14.60
CA TRP A 383 -12.95 4.61 13.16
C TRP A 383 -13.92 3.69 12.42
N LEU A 384 -14.67 4.24 11.47
CA LEU A 384 -15.67 3.50 10.70
C LEU A 384 -15.25 3.41 9.23
N GLU A 385 -15.03 2.19 8.77
CA GLU A 385 -14.78 1.86 7.37
C GLU A 385 -16.11 1.66 6.63
N CYS A 386 -16.66 2.75 6.10
CA CYS A 386 -18.00 2.75 5.51
C CYS A 386 -18.11 2.03 4.15
N THR A 387 -16.98 1.67 3.52
CA THR A 387 -16.96 0.98 2.22
C THR A 387 -17.11 -0.54 2.34
N SER A 388 -16.96 -1.07 3.56
CA SER A 388 -17.12 -2.50 3.82
C SER A 388 -18.52 -2.82 4.35
N GLN A 389 -19.19 -3.80 3.75
CA GLN A 389 -20.45 -4.35 4.25
C GLN A 389 -20.24 -5.47 5.26
N THR A 390 -19.01 -5.83 5.56
CA THR A 390 -18.68 -6.99 6.40
C THR A 390 -17.77 -6.71 7.57
N ASN A 391 -17.03 -5.61 7.57
CA ASN A 391 -16.14 -5.27 8.67
C ASN A 391 -16.91 -5.08 9.99
N PRO A 392 -16.36 -5.54 11.11
CA PRO A 392 -16.88 -5.21 12.43
C PRO A 392 -16.87 -3.70 12.69
N PHE A 393 -17.79 -3.22 13.53
CA PHE A 393 -17.81 -1.83 13.99
C PHE A 393 -16.48 -1.47 14.68
N GLY A 394 -15.89 -0.35 14.28
CA GLY A 394 -14.62 0.15 14.86
C GLY A 394 -13.36 -0.57 14.38
N PHE A 395 -13.47 -1.52 13.45
CA PHE A 395 -12.33 -2.28 12.95
C PHE A 395 -11.84 -1.76 11.60
N ILE A 396 -10.57 -1.36 11.55
CA ILE A 396 -9.93 -0.78 10.35
C ILE A 396 -8.59 -1.43 9.97
N ALA A 397 -8.20 -2.52 10.66
CA ALA A 397 -6.91 -3.17 10.44
C ALA A 397 -6.70 -3.61 8.99
N SER A 398 -5.47 -3.52 8.56
CA SER A 398 -4.89 -3.82 7.24
C SER A 398 -5.17 -2.82 6.12
N PHE A 399 -6.10 -1.89 6.26
CA PHE A 399 -6.48 -0.99 5.17
C PHE A 399 -6.30 0.50 5.49
N THR A 400 -6.71 0.96 6.68
CA THR A 400 -6.66 2.38 7.08
C THR A 400 -6.11 2.59 8.50
N ASP A 401 -5.59 1.55 9.15
CA ASP A 401 -4.94 1.61 10.45
C ASP A 401 -3.52 2.20 10.39
N ASP A 402 -3.04 2.67 11.55
CA ASP A 402 -1.64 3.04 11.80
C ASP A 402 -1.07 4.08 10.82
N ARG A 403 -1.84 5.16 10.56
CA ARG A 403 -1.43 6.25 9.67
C ARG A 403 -2.09 7.57 10.00
N ASP A 404 -1.46 8.66 9.56
CA ASP A 404 -2.00 10.00 9.72
C ASP A 404 -3.10 10.26 8.68
N ALA A 405 -4.20 10.86 9.13
CA ALA A 405 -5.37 11.24 8.35
C ALA A 405 -5.72 12.71 8.58
N LEU A 406 -6.37 13.33 7.61
CA LEU A 406 -6.90 14.68 7.70
C LEU A 406 -8.36 14.63 8.15
N LEU A 407 -8.61 14.97 9.39
CA LEU A 407 -9.95 15.14 9.95
C LEU A 407 -10.55 16.48 9.50
N ILE A 408 -11.78 16.46 8.99
CA ILE A 408 -12.48 17.65 8.51
C ILE A 408 -13.53 18.08 9.54
N THR A 409 -13.36 19.27 10.11
CA THR A 409 -14.29 19.86 11.08
C THR A 409 -14.80 21.22 10.60
N PRO A 410 -15.88 21.77 11.21
CA PRO A 410 -16.37 23.12 10.90
C PRO A 410 -15.31 24.22 11.11
N GLU A 411 -14.36 24.01 12.04
CA GLU A 411 -13.29 24.95 12.36
C GLU A 411 -12.13 24.85 11.36
N GLY A 412 -11.94 23.68 10.73
CA GLY A 412 -10.84 23.45 9.78
C GLY A 412 -10.36 22.00 9.74
N GLY A 413 -9.21 21.78 9.13
CA GLY A 413 -8.56 20.47 9.05
C GLY A 413 -7.62 20.22 10.22
N LYS A 414 -7.60 18.99 10.71
CA LYS A 414 -6.71 18.55 11.79
C LYS A 414 -6.09 17.21 11.43
N ILE A 415 -4.76 17.09 11.54
CA ILE A 415 -4.10 15.80 11.39
C ILE A 415 -4.25 14.98 12.66
N VAL A 416 -4.72 13.76 12.50
CA VAL A 416 -4.92 12.78 13.57
C VAL A 416 -4.36 11.42 13.14
N HIS A 417 -4.00 10.59 14.11
CA HIS A 417 -3.47 9.25 13.83
C HIS A 417 -4.56 8.19 14.05
N THR A 418 -4.73 7.27 13.11
CA THR A 418 -5.70 6.18 13.23
C THR A 418 -5.21 5.09 14.20
N THR A 419 -6.12 4.20 14.61
CA THR A 419 -5.79 3.12 15.55
C THR A 419 -4.58 2.32 15.09
N THR A 420 -3.62 2.14 16.00
CA THR A 420 -2.47 1.24 15.83
C THR A 420 -2.75 -0.07 16.55
N TYR A 421 -2.62 -1.19 15.86
CA TYR A 421 -2.69 -2.52 16.46
C TYR A 421 -1.27 -3.01 16.77
N GLY A 422 -0.96 -3.17 18.07
CA GLY A 422 0.32 -3.67 18.55
C GLY A 422 0.44 -5.20 18.46
N GLU A 423 1.56 -5.73 18.95
CA GLU A 423 1.83 -7.17 18.92
C GLU A 423 0.80 -7.98 19.71
N GLU A 424 0.33 -7.44 20.83
CA GLU A 424 -0.67 -8.11 21.69
C GLU A 424 -2.07 -8.10 21.05
N ASP A 425 -2.39 -7.09 20.22
CA ASP A 425 -3.65 -6.98 19.47
C ASP A 425 -3.64 -7.90 18.25
N ASN A 426 -2.48 -8.02 17.59
CA ASN A 426 -2.27 -8.85 16.40
C ASN A 426 -1.97 -10.30 16.79
N LEU A 427 -2.92 -10.92 17.47
CA LEU A 427 -2.76 -12.22 18.11
C LEU A 427 -3.33 -13.35 17.24
N GLN A 428 -2.55 -14.43 17.09
CA GLN A 428 -3.07 -15.74 16.65
C GLN A 428 -2.91 -16.76 17.77
N ARG A 429 -3.96 -17.54 18.02
CA ARG A 429 -3.92 -18.69 18.92
C ARG A 429 -4.29 -19.93 18.15
N THR A 430 -3.33 -20.89 18.06
CA THR A 430 -3.57 -22.16 17.37
C THR A 430 -3.57 -23.29 18.39
N LYS A 431 -4.65 -24.05 18.44
CA LYS A 431 -4.76 -25.27 19.24
C LYS A 431 -5.01 -26.46 18.32
N ALA A 432 -4.39 -27.58 18.64
CA ALA A 432 -4.65 -28.81 17.92
C ALA A 432 -4.70 -30.00 18.89
N ASN A 433 -5.57 -30.97 18.57
CA ASN A 433 -5.59 -32.28 19.21
C ASN A 433 -5.43 -33.33 18.13
N VAL A 434 -4.29 -33.98 18.11
CA VAL A 434 -3.95 -34.93 17.04
C VAL A 434 -3.51 -36.29 17.60
N THR A 435 -3.77 -37.32 16.83
CA THR A 435 -3.33 -38.68 17.10
C THR A 435 -2.32 -39.09 16.02
N LEU A 436 -1.15 -39.53 16.45
CA LEU A 436 -0.10 -40.07 15.60
C LEU A 436 -0.08 -41.60 15.68
N SER A 437 -0.34 -42.24 14.55
CA SER A 437 -0.37 -43.71 14.45
C SER A 437 1.04 -44.34 14.36
N ALA A 438 1.13 -45.64 14.57
CA ALA A 438 2.39 -46.39 14.38
C ALA A 438 2.87 -46.44 12.93
N THR A 439 2.01 -46.11 11.95
CA THR A 439 2.35 -45.99 10.53
C THR A 439 2.89 -44.63 10.15
N GLY A 440 2.77 -43.63 11.04
CA GLY A 440 3.18 -42.25 10.80
C GLY A 440 2.09 -41.36 10.25
N GLU A 441 0.85 -41.81 10.32
CA GLU A 441 -0.33 -41.00 9.97
C GLU A 441 -0.70 -40.08 11.11
N ILE A 442 -1.20 -38.87 10.79
CA ILE A 442 -1.79 -37.93 11.74
C ILE A 442 -3.26 -37.72 11.44
N ASN A 443 -4.09 -37.69 12.47
CA ASN A 443 -5.51 -37.34 12.40
C ASN A 443 -5.88 -36.46 13.59
N GLY A 444 -6.69 -35.44 13.39
CA GLY A 444 -7.15 -34.58 14.49
C GLY A 444 -7.82 -33.32 14.04
N ASP A 445 -8.08 -32.49 15.02
CA ASP A 445 -8.70 -31.16 14.85
C ASP A 445 -7.71 -30.03 15.12
N VAL A 446 -7.85 -28.94 14.38
CA VAL A 446 -7.11 -27.71 14.55
C VAL A 446 -8.09 -26.55 14.70
N THR A 447 -7.88 -25.72 15.72
CA THR A 447 -8.63 -24.49 15.93
C THR A 447 -7.67 -23.31 15.89
N ILE A 448 -7.89 -22.37 14.98
CA ILE A 448 -7.15 -21.11 14.87
C ILE A 448 -8.08 -19.98 15.29
N LYS A 449 -7.62 -19.09 16.18
CA LYS A 449 -8.31 -17.84 16.56
C LYS A 449 -7.42 -16.68 16.27
N THR A 450 -7.92 -15.72 15.49
CA THR A 450 -7.16 -14.53 15.06
C THR A 450 -7.84 -13.24 15.50
N TYR A 451 -7.01 -12.23 15.81
CA TYR A 451 -7.39 -10.92 16.32
C TYR A 451 -6.59 -9.84 15.59
N GLY A 452 -7.06 -8.60 15.60
CA GLY A 452 -6.36 -7.45 15.04
C GLY A 452 -6.01 -7.66 13.56
N TYR A 453 -4.78 -7.35 13.17
CA TYR A 453 -4.31 -7.55 11.79
C TYR A 453 -4.42 -9.01 11.32
N GLN A 454 -4.21 -9.97 12.22
CA GLN A 454 -4.34 -11.39 11.86
C GLN A 454 -5.80 -11.78 11.57
N TYR A 455 -6.79 -11.16 12.26
CA TYR A 455 -8.20 -11.32 11.90
C TYR A 455 -8.44 -10.92 10.42
N ALA A 456 -7.93 -9.75 10.02
CA ALA A 456 -8.09 -9.26 8.65
C ALA A 456 -7.42 -10.13 7.57
N LEU A 457 -6.38 -10.89 7.92
CA LEU A 457 -5.72 -11.83 6.99
C LEU A 457 -6.52 -13.11 6.78
N HIS A 458 -7.32 -13.52 7.76
CA HIS A 458 -8.00 -14.83 7.78
C HIS A 458 -9.48 -14.74 7.43
N GLU A 459 -10.18 -13.66 7.84
CA GLU A 459 -11.65 -13.61 7.80
C GLU A 459 -12.24 -13.78 6.39
N GLY A 460 -11.52 -13.33 5.35
CA GLY A 460 -11.99 -13.40 3.96
C GLY A 460 -12.18 -14.82 3.42
N VAL A 461 -11.54 -15.83 4.01
CA VAL A 461 -11.62 -17.23 3.55
C VAL A 461 -13.04 -17.81 3.67
N GLN A 462 -13.83 -17.37 4.66
CA GLN A 462 -15.19 -17.82 4.87
C GLN A 462 -16.13 -17.57 3.67
N ASN A 463 -15.80 -16.56 2.86
CA ASN A 463 -16.60 -16.14 1.70
C ASN A 463 -16.19 -16.86 0.40
N GLN A 464 -15.17 -17.73 0.44
CA GLN A 464 -14.71 -18.48 -0.70
C GLN A 464 -15.56 -19.76 -0.91
N PRO A 465 -15.64 -20.29 -2.14
CA PRO A 465 -16.22 -21.62 -2.39
C PRO A 465 -15.48 -22.70 -1.57
N LEU A 466 -16.18 -23.77 -1.16
CA LEU A 466 -15.62 -24.83 -0.32
C LEU A 466 -14.30 -25.41 -0.87
N ARG A 467 -14.19 -25.57 -2.20
CA ARG A 467 -12.95 -26.03 -2.85
C ARG A 467 -11.78 -25.11 -2.59
N ASP A 468 -12.01 -23.80 -2.62
CA ASP A 468 -10.97 -22.79 -2.43
C ASP A 468 -10.62 -22.65 -0.95
N GLN A 469 -11.58 -22.86 -0.03
CA GLN A 469 -11.33 -22.99 1.41
C GLN A 469 -10.43 -24.19 1.71
N GLU A 470 -10.68 -25.37 1.11
CA GLU A 470 -9.79 -26.53 1.25
C GLU A 470 -8.39 -26.25 0.69
N LEU A 471 -8.30 -25.56 -0.45
CA LEU A 471 -7.03 -25.18 -1.07
C LEU A 471 -6.26 -24.22 -0.18
N TYR A 472 -6.92 -23.23 0.41
CA TYR A 472 -6.32 -22.28 1.36
C TYR A 472 -5.60 -23.02 2.50
N PHE A 473 -6.23 -24.00 3.18
CA PHE A 473 -5.57 -24.74 4.24
C PHE A 473 -4.46 -25.67 3.74
N LYS A 474 -4.59 -26.24 2.54
CA LYS A 474 -3.52 -27.04 1.93
C LYS A 474 -2.30 -26.19 1.58
N GLU A 475 -2.49 -24.95 1.17
CA GLU A 475 -1.41 -23.98 0.92
C GLU A 475 -0.82 -23.47 2.24
N TYR A 476 -1.66 -23.14 3.22
CA TYR A 476 -1.24 -22.67 4.54
C TYR A 476 -0.37 -23.70 5.28
N TRP A 477 -0.69 -24.99 5.12
CA TRP A 477 0.07 -26.13 5.65
C TRP A 477 0.79 -26.94 4.56
N SER A 478 1.29 -26.29 3.51
CA SER A 478 1.90 -26.94 2.33
C SER A 478 3.09 -27.86 2.65
N HIS A 479 3.69 -27.69 3.81
CA HIS A 479 4.74 -28.55 4.33
C HIS A 479 4.25 -29.92 4.87
N ILE A 480 2.95 -30.10 5.04
CA ILE A 480 2.39 -31.41 5.46
C ILE A 480 2.07 -32.21 4.20
N ASN A 481 2.84 -33.29 3.99
CA ASN A 481 2.64 -34.16 2.84
C ASN A 481 1.29 -34.89 2.89
N ASN A 482 0.63 -35.02 1.74
CA ASN A 482 -0.65 -35.72 1.61
C ASN A 482 -1.74 -35.24 2.60
N LEU A 483 -1.76 -33.93 2.85
CA LEU A 483 -2.76 -33.31 3.73
C LEU A 483 -4.16 -33.44 3.12
N SER A 484 -5.07 -34.00 3.90
CA SER A 484 -6.52 -33.99 3.66
C SER A 484 -7.16 -33.06 4.69
N VAL A 485 -7.98 -32.17 4.20
CA VAL A 485 -8.73 -31.17 4.99
C VAL A 485 -10.20 -31.53 4.90
N LYS A 486 -10.91 -31.54 6.03
CA LYS A 486 -12.33 -31.87 6.11
C LYS A 486 -13.02 -31.00 7.16
N ASN A 487 -14.34 -30.96 7.12
CA ASN A 487 -15.19 -30.33 8.14
C ASN A 487 -14.69 -28.95 8.54
N ILE A 488 -14.60 -28.04 7.56
CA ILE A 488 -14.21 -26.66 7.80
C ILE A 488 -15.39 -25.90 8.39
N GLU A 489 -15.20 -25.29 9.56
CA GLU A 489 -16.18 -24.43 10.23
C GLU A 489 -15.56 -23.08 10.53
N PHE A 490 -16.28 -22.00 10.19
CA PHE A 490 -15.87 -20.62 10.51
C PHE A 490 -16.86 -20.01 11.50
N ILE A 491 -16.34 -19.30 12.50
CA ILE A 491 -17.12 -18.50 13.45
C ILE A 491 -16.55 -17.09 13.44
N ASN A 492 -17.31 -16.13 12.91
CA ASN A 492 -16.94 -14.73 12.86
C ASN A 492 -17.68 -13.96 13.97
N ASP A 493 -17.02 -13.78 15.11
CA ASP A 493 -17.51 -12.98 16.23
C ASP A 493 -17.15 -11.51 15.99
N LYS A 494 -18.04 -10.79 15.30
CA LYS A 494 -17.87 -9.36 15.00
C LYS A 494 -17.97 -8.46 16.23
N GLU A 495 -18.58 -8.94 17.32
CA GLU A 495 -18.70 -8.19 18.57
C GLU A 495 -17.36 -8.05 19.27
N ASN A 496 -16.63 -9.17 19.37
CA ASN A 496 -15.33 -9.25 20.01
C ASN A 496 -14.16 -9.14 19.00
N ILE A 497 -14.47 -9.02 17.70
CA ILE A 497 -13.52 -8.98 16.58
C ILE A 497 -12.57 -10.17 16.62
N VAL A 498 -13.17 -11.39 16.64
CA VAL A 498 -12.45 -12.65 16.67
C VAL A 498 -12.91 -13.54 15.54
N PHE A 499 -11.98 -13.99 14.72
CA PHE A 499 -12.26 -15.00 13.70
C PHE A 499 -11.73 -16.35 14.15
N THR A 500 -12.59 -17.37 14.12
CA THR A 500 -12.25 -18.74 14.52
C THR A 500 -12.42 -19.68 13.34
N GLU A 501 -11.37 -20.41 13.04
CA GLU A 501 -11.35 -21.48 12.04
C GLU A 501 -11.21 -22.81 12.77
N LYS A 502 -12.08 -23.78 12.48
CA LYS A 502 -11.98 -25.16 12.95
C LYS A 502 -11.89 -26.09 11.77
N VAL A 503 -10.90 -26.96 11.77
CA VAL A 503 -10.57 -27.79 10.62
C VAL A 503 -10.16 -29.18 11.07
N ASP A 504 -10.82 -30.21 10.53
CA ASP A 504 -10.34 -31.58 10.69
C ASP A 504 -9.28 -31.89 9.64
N VAL A 505 -8.16 -32.43 10.10
CA VAL A 505 -6.99 -32.72 9.26
C VAL A 505 -6.57 -34.18 9.35
N SER A 506 -6.08 -34.72 8.25
CA SER A 506 -5.42 -36.01 8.22
C SER A 506 -4.27 -36.01 7.21
N SER A 507 -3.21 -36.78 7.52
CA SER A 507 -2.08 -36.98 6.59
C SER A 507 -1.51 -38.39 6.77
N SER A 508 -1.34 -39.09 5.66
CA SER A 508 -0.80 -40.46 5.67
C SER A 508 0.72 -40.55 5.81
N ASN A 509 1.42 -39.46 5.52
CA ASN A 509 2.89 -39.40 5.53
C ASN A 509 3.43 -38.23 6.37
N PHE A 510 2.81 -37.96 7.52
CA PHE A 510 3.24 -36.89 8.41
C PHE A 510 4.58 -37.20 9.07
N ALA A 511 4.75 -38.39 9.64
CA ALA A 511 6.00 -38.81 10.26
C ALA A 511 6.86 -39.64 9.28
N THR A 512 8.16 -39.44 9.36
CA THR A 512 9.14 -40.15 8.53
C THR A 512 9.67 -41.40 9.25
N LYS A 513 9.54 -42.58 8.63
CA LYS A 513 10.06 -43.85 9.17
C LYS A 513 11.53 -44.00 8.82
N SER A 514 12.36 -44.35 9.79
CA SER A 514 13.78 -44.64 9.64
C SER A 514 14.14 -45.88 10.47
N GLY A 515 14.13 -47.06 9.83
CA GLY A 515 14.29 -48.34 10.50
C GLY A 515 13.17 -48.60 11.50
N LYS A 516 13.51 -48.77 12.79
CA LYS A 516 12.54 -48.93 13.90
C LYS A 516 12.07 -47.57 14.48
N ARG A 517 12.56 -46.46 13.96
CA ARG A 517 12.25 -45.12 14.45
C ARG A 517 11.21 -44.43 13.58
N LEU A 518 10.40 -43.63 14.22
CA LEU A 518 9.47 -42.70 13.59
C LEU A 518 9.81 -41.25 14.02
N LEU A 519 10.04 -40.38 13.07
CA LEU A 519 10.43 -38.99 13.30
C LEU A 519 9.32 -38.07 12.83
N PHE A 520 8.86 -37.16 13.71
CA PHE A 520 7.87 -36.16 13.34
C PHE A 520 8.22 -34.78 13.89
N GLN A 521 7.68 -33.74 13.26
CA GLN A 521 7.81 -32.34 13.70
C GLN A 521 6.58 -31.97 14.54
N PRO A 522 6.76 -31.64 15.83
CA PRO A 522 5.61 -31.32 16.70
C PRO A 522 4.93 -29.99 16.32
N ASN A 523 5.68 -28.99 15.79
CA ASN A 523 5.08 -27.80 15.22
C ASN A 523 4.52 -28.11 13.83
N ALA A 524 3.28 -28.61 13.77
CA ALA A 524 2.62 -28.99 12.52
C ALA A 524 1.84 -27.82 11.88
N PHE A 525 1.27 -26.91 12.68
CA PHE A 525 0.19 -26.05 12.20
C PHE A 525 0.48 -24.54 12.23
N ASN A 526 1.63 -24.12 12.78
CA ASN A 526 2.04 -22.72 12.75
C ASN A 526 3.57 -22.59 12.84
N ARG A 527 4.26 -22.75 11.72
CA ARG A 527 5.71 -22.67 11.70
C ARG A 527 6.26 -21.65 10.73
N VAL A 528 7.37 -21.05 11.08
CA VAL A 528 8.13 -20.18 10.20
C VAL A 528 9.05 -21.04 9.31
N GLU A 529 8.92 -20.91 8.00
CA GLU A 529 9.69 -21.71 7.06
C GLU A 529 10.88 -20.97 6.46
N GLY A 530 10.78 -19.66 6.29
CA GLY A 530 11.72 -18.82 5.57
C GLY A 530 12.71 -18.10 6.48
N ILE A 531 13.98 -18.16 6.14
CA ILE A 531 15.02 -17.28 6.71
C ILE A 531 15.18 -16.10 5.75
N PRO A 532 15.18 -14.84 6.21
CA PRO A 532 15.40 -13.69 5.36
C PRO A 532 16.67 -13.81 4.51
N THR A 533 16.65 -13.28 3.29
CA THR A 533 17.78 -13.35 2.35
C THR A 533 19.07 -12.83 2.97
N ARG A 534 20.20 -13.52 2.73
CA ARG A 534 21.51 -13.06 3.17
C ARG A 534 22.08 -12.06 2.17
N TYR A 535 22.60 -10.95 2.69
CA TYR A 535 23.33 -9.94 1.92
C TYR A 535 24.78 -9.86 2.42
N GLU A 536 25.76 -9.78 1.51
CA GLU A 536 27.15 -9.50 1.87
C GLU A 536 27.30 -8.02 2.24
N ASN A 537 26.67 -7.14 1.44
CA ASN A 537 26.68 -5.70 1.63
C ASN A 537 25.23 -5.21 1.52
N ARG A 538 24.54 -5.10 2.65
CA ARG A 538 23.24 -4.47 2.72
C ARG A 538 23.39 -2.96 2.65
N THR A 539 22.56 -2.31 1.83
CA THR A 539 22.62 -0.87 1.59
C THR A 539 21.48 -0.10 2.23
N LEU A 540 20.34 -0.75 2.42
CA LEU A 540 19.12 -0.14 2.95
C LEU A 540 18.86 -0.58 4.40
N ASP A 541 18.36 0.33 5.20
CA ASP A 541 17.73 0.01 6.48
C ASP A 541 16.59 -0.98 6.28
N PHE A 542 16.04 -1.55 7.37
CA PHE A 542 14.94 -2.48 7.26
C PHE A 542 13.82 -2.17 8.24
N GLN A 543 12.62 -2.57 7.86
CA GLN A 543 11.41 -2.30 8.61
C GLN A 543 10.61 -3.58 8.81
N ILE A 544 10.18 -3.81 10.04
CA ILE A 544 9.10 -4.74 10.39
C ILE A 544 7.85 -3.88 10.51
N GLU A 545 7.04 -3.85 9.46
CA GLU A 545 5.91 -2.93 9.38
C GLU A 545 4.83 -3.23 10.42
N ARG A 546 4.62 -4.52 10.72
CA ARG A 546 3.60 -4.96 11.69
C ARG A 546 4.17 -5.99 12.64
N GLY A 547 4.03 -5.72 13.93
CA GLY A 547 4.30 -6.68 14.97
C GLY A 547 3.13 -7.64 15.15
N TYR A 548 3.41 -8.86 15.64
CA TYR A 548 2.38 -9.85 15.92
C TYR A 548 2.81 -10.82 17.02
N LYS A 549 1.84 -11.56 17.55
CA LYS A 549 2.04 -12.59 18.56
C LYS A 549 1.31 -13.87 18.17
N ASP A 550 2.04 -14.98 18.14
CA ASP A 550 1.50 -16.32 17.97
C ASP A 550 1.63 -17.12 19.26
N VAL A 551 0.58 -17.83 19.61
CA VAL A 551 0.54 -18.72 20.77
C VAL A 551 -0.07 -20.06 20.35
N ASP A 552 0.74 -21.10 20.40
CA ASP A 552 0.38 -22.42 19.92
C ASP A 552 0.39 -23.45 21.05
N GLU A 553 -0.61 -24.35 21.06
CA GLU A 553 -0.68 -25.48 21.98
C GLU A 553 -1.22 -26.70 21.22
N PHE A 554 -0.37 -27.72 21.03
CA PHE A 554 -0.73 -28.94 20.32
C PHE A 554 -0.64 -30.14 21.24
N VAL A 555 -1.75 -30.82 21.48
CA VAL A 555 -1.81 -32.10 22.21
C VAL A 555 -1.64 -33.22 21.19
N ILE A 556 -0.57 -34.00 21.33
CA ILE A 556 -0.19 -35.06 20.40
C ILE A 556 -0.31 -36.40 21.13
N LYS A 557 -1.33 -37.18 20.81
CA LYS A 557 -1.50 -38.55 21.30
C LYS A 557 -0.70 -39.49 20.42
N ILE A 558 0.08 -40.37 21.02
CA ILE A 558 0.97 -41.32 20.37
C ILE A 558 0.39 -42.72 20.50
N ASP A 559 0.42 -43.49 19.41
CA ASP A 559 0.00 -44.89 19.40
C ASP A 559 0.67 -45.73 20.51
N ALA A 560 -0.08 -46.64 21.14
CA ALA A 560 0.39 -47.47 22.25
C ALA A 560 1.59 -48.39 21.90
N GLY A 561 1.79 -48.70 20.61
CA GLY A 561 2.95 -49.44 20.11
C GLY A 561 4.24 -48.64 20.01
N LEU A 562 4.21 -47.35 20.33
CA LEU A 562 5.36 -46.42 20.22
C LEU A 562 5.71 -45.82 21.58
N LYS A 563 6.98 -45.53 21.79
CA LYS A 563 7.49 -44.77 22.93
C LYS A 563 8.45 -43.67 22.48
N VAL A 564 8.51 -42.58 23.28
CA VAL A 564 9.41 -41.46 23.02
C VAL A 564 10.86 -41.89 23.30
N GLU A 565 11.73 -41.87 22.29
CA GLU A 565 13.15 -42.12 22.40
C GLU A 565 13.91 -40.84 22.67
N ALA A 566 13.58 -39.74 21.94
CA ALA A 566 14.23 -38.46 22.09
C ALA A 566 13.29 -37.29 21.79
N MET A 567 13.47 -36.21 22.53
CA MET A 567 12.74 -34.95 22.34
C MET A 567 13.70 -33.76 22.32
N PRO A 568 13.39 -32.68 21.58
CA PRO A 568 14.08 -31.41 21.68
C PRO A 568 14.00 -30.84 23.11
N LYS A 569 15.09 -30.19 23.54
CA LYS A 569 15.06 -29.42 24.80
C LYS A 569 14.29 -28.12 24.60
N PRO A 570 13.64 -27.60 25.65
CA PRO A 570 13.07 -26.27 25.59
C PRO A 570 14.10 -25.23 25.15
N PHE A 571 13.62 -24.22 24.42
CA PHE A 571 14.47 -23.14 23.93
C PHE A 571 13.76 -21.80 24.05
N GLU A 572 14.51 -20.76 24.38
CA GLU A 572 14.03 -19.39 24.44
C GLU A 572 15.11 -18.43 23.93
N ILE A 573 14.69 -17.44 23.16
CA ILE A 573 15.49 -16.30 22.71
C ILE A 573 14.64 -15.04 22.78
N SER A 574 15.22 -13.95 23.31
CA SER A 574 14.58 -12.63 23.39
C SER A 574 15.61 -11.57 23.01
N ASN A 575 15.22 -10.64 22.14
CA ASN A 575 16.02 -9.49 21.76
C ASN A 575 15.10 -8.34 21.28
N LYS A 576 15.67 -7.27 20.70
CA LYS A 576 14.91 -6.12 20.21
C LYS A 576 13.90 -6.44 19.10
N PHE A 577 14.07 -7.54 18.35
CA PHE A 577 13.17 -7.94 17.27
C PHE A 577 11.98 -8.76 17.75
N GLY A 578 12.03 -9.29 18.98
CA GLY A 578 10.93 -10.06 19.54
C GLY A 578 11.37 -11.16 20.52
N VAL A 579 10.43 -12.08 20.73
CA VAL A 579 10.58 -13.21 21.64
C VAL A 579 10.19 -14.49 20.91
N TYR A 580 10.95 -15.53 21.09
CA TYR A 580 10.56 -16.87 20.67
C TYR A 580 10.86 -17.86 21.77
N LYS A 581 9.89 -18.67 22.14
CA LYS A 581 10.06 -19.78 23.08
C LYS A 581 9.20 -20.97 22.68
N PHE A 582 9.73 -22.17 22.87
CA PHE A 582 8.94 -23.39 22.78
C PHE A 582 9.35 -24.41 23.84
N SER A 583 8.44 -25.33 24.13
CA SER A 583 8.67 -26.47 24.99
C SER A 583 7.83 -27.66 24.54
N ILE A 584 8.29 -28.87 24.88
CA ILE A 584 7.51 -30.10 24.72
C ILE A 584 7.42 -30.76 26.10
N GLU A 585 6.21 -30.89 26.60
CA GLU A 585 5.90 -31.56 27.86
C GLU A 585 5.45 -32.98 27.58
N LYS A 586 6.07 -33.96 28.22
CA LYS A 586 5.61 -35.36 28.21
C LYS A 586 4.64 -35.55 29.37
N ARG A 587 3.34 -35.57 29.11
CA ARG A 587 2.29 -35.79 30.12
C ARG A 587 2.14 -37.27 30.49
N SER A 588 2.38 -38.13 29.51
CA SER A 588 2.41 -39.59 29.69
C SER A 588 3.33 -40.23 28.65
N ASP A 589 3.44 -41.58 28.67
CA ASP A 589 4.20 -42.28 27.63
C ASP A 589 3.58 -42.14 26.22
N HIS A 590 2.29 -41.77 26.17
CA HIS A 590 1.51 -41.68 24.93
C HIS A 590 0.89 -40.30 24.71
N GLU A 591 1.33 -39.26 25.44
CA GLU A 591 0.82 -37.89 25.26
C GLU A 591 1.92 -36.85 25.43
N LEU A 592 2.14 -36.07 24.38
CA LEU A 592 3.01 -34.90 24.38
C LEU A 592 2.18 -33.64 24.21
N VAL A 593 2.63 -32.53 24.84
CA VAL A 593 2.07 -31.20 24.61
C VAL A 593 3.16 -30.28 24.13
N TYR A 594 3.04 -29.85 22.88
CA TYR A 594 3.90 -28.81 22.31
C TYR A 594 3.31 -27.45 22.64
N LYS A 595 4.14 -26.52 23.15
CA LYS A 595 3.76 -25.14 23.41
C LYS A 595 4.78 -24.20 22.74
N ARG A 596 4.29 -23.16 22.06
CA ARG A 596 5.12 -22.14 21.43
C ARG A 596 4.54 -20.77 21.67
N THR A 597 5.41 -19.78 21.84
CA THR A 597 5.08 -18.36 21.77
C THR A 597 6.10 -17.69 20.88
N GLN A 598 5.64 -16.97 19.89
CA GLN A 598 6.45 -16.10 19.02
C GLN A 598 5.88 -14.68 19.06
N ILE A 599 6.74 -13.71 19.30
CA ILE A 599 6.44 -12.29 19.17
C ILE A 599 7.44 -11.71 18.19
N LEU A 600 6.94 -10.97 17.22
CA LEU A 600 7.77 -10.16 16.32
C LEU A 600 7.40 -8.69 16.55
N ASN A 601 8.37 -7.88 16.93
CA ASN A 601 8.16 -6.47 17.26
C ASN A 601 8.15 -5.62 15.98
N LYS A 602 7.15 -4.72 15.85
CA LYS A 602 7.17 -3.64 14.88
C LYS A 602 8.38 -2.74 15.13
N GLY A 603 9.04 -2.27 14.05
CA GLY A 603 10.14 -1.33 14.21
C GLY A 603 10.84 -0.99 12.90
N TYR A 604 11.57 0.13 12.94
CA TYR A 604 12.51 0.56 11.91
C TYR A 604 13.93 0.38 12.46
N TYR A 605 14.77 -0.32 11.75
CA TYR A 605 16.08 -0.76 12.21
C TYR A 605 17.18 -0.38 11.21
N PRO A 606 18.37 0.02 11.69
CA PRO A 606 19.50 0.29 10.82
C PRO A 606 19.99 -1.00 10.13
N LYS A 607 20.52 -0.85 8.94
CA LYS A 607 21.02 -1.97 8.10
C LYS A 607 22.06 -2.86 8.79
N GLU A 608 22.83 -2.30 9.73
CA GLU A 608 23.83 -3.00 10.53
C GLU A 608 23.21 -4.11 11.41
N ASP A 609 21.96 -3.91 11.85
CA ASP A 609 21.22 -4.85 12.69
C ASP A 609 20.64 -6.04 11.91
N TYR A 610 20.67 -5.99 10.58
CA TYR A 610 20.01 -7.01 9.76
C TYR A 610 20.55 -8.42 9.93
N ASN A 611 21.85 -8.58 10.16
CA ASN A 611 22.43 -9.88 10.42
C ASN A 611 21.94 -10.48 11.73
N ASP A 612 21.74 -9.66 12.77
CA ASP A 612 21.19 -10.09 14.06
C ASP A 612 19.71 -10.45 13.92
N PHE A 613 18.93 -9.68 13.16
CA PHE A 613 17.56 -10.04 12.81
C PHE A 613 17.48 -11.37 12.06
N ARG A 614 18.36 -11.56 11.07
CA ARG A 614 18.43 -12.79 10.32
C ARG A 614 18.83 -13.99 11.20
N ALA A 615 19.74 -13.79 12.17
CA ALA A 615 20.12 -14.81 13.15
C ALA A 615 18.95 -15.18 14.06
N PHE A 616 18.15 -14.19 14.52
CA PHE A 616 16.94 -14.41 15.28
C PHE A 616 15.92 -15.26 14.48
N MET A 617 15.61 -14.88 13.25
CA MET A 617 14.72 -15.65 12.38
C MET A 617 15.24 -17.06 12.06
N SER A 618 16.56 -17.21 11.90
CA SER A 618 17.20 -18.51 11.69
C SER A 618 17.05 -19.43 12.92
N ALA A 619 17.13 -18.88 14.13
CA ALA A 619 16.89 -19.63 15.35
C ALA A 619 15.43 -20.12 15.43
N ILE A 620 14.46 -19.26 15.10
CA ILE A 620 13.03 -19.63 15.04
C ILE A 620 12.81 -20.78 14.05
N VAL A 621 13.25 -20.63 12.80
CA VAL A 621 13.09 -21.64 11.75
C VAL A 621 13.75 -22.98 12.14
N LYS A 622 14.93 -22.92 12.77
CA LYS A 622 15.64 -24.12 13.25
C LYS A 622 14.81 -24.87 14.29
N HIS A 623 14.22 -24.14 15.24
CA HIS A 623 13.50 -24.76 16.36
C HIS A 623 12.07 -25.16 15.97
N ASP A 624 11.41 -24.45 15.07
CA ASP A 624 10.13 -24.88 14.48
C ASP A 624 10.25 -26.18 13.67
N LYS A 625 11.45 -26.49 13.13
CA LYS A 625 11.72 -27.72 12.36
C LYS A 625 12.33 -28.86 13.21
N THR A 626 12.39 -28.73 14.53
CA THR A 626 12.89 -29.79 15.40
C THR A 626 11.98 -31.03 15.35
N LYS A 627 12.57 -32.20 15.60
CA LYS A 627 11.87 -33.49 15.52
C LYS A 627 11.85 -34.20 16.86
N VAL A 628 10.74 -34.84 17.15
CA VAL A 628 10.63 -35.89 18.17
C VAL A 628 10.93 -37.23 17.50
N VAL A 629 11.65 -38.09 18.21
CA VAL A 629 11.98 -39.45 17.79
C VAL A 629 11.20 -40.43 18.65
N LEU A 630 10.44 -41.27 17.97
CA LEU A 630 9.71 -42.39 18.57
C LEU A 630 10.35 -43.69 18.12
N THR A 631 10.24 -44.72 18.93
CA THR A 631 10.65 -46.09 18.59
C THR A 631 9.50 -47.08 18.89
N SER A 632 9.41 -48.16 18.12
CA SER A 632 8.49 -49.25 18.44
C SER A 632 8.89 -49.93 19.75
N ASN A 633 7.88 -50.29 20.54
CA ASN A 633 8.08 -51.03 21.77
C ASN A 633 8.77 -52.39 21.54
#